data_8ebded6171a6b8551cfb3e02a89f0edd
#
_entry.id   8ebded6171a6b8551cfb3e02a89f0edd
#
_cell.length_a   1.000
_cell.length_b   1.000
_cell.length_c   1.000
_cell.angle_alpha   90.00
_cell.angle_beta   90.00
_cell.angle_gamma   90.00
#
_symmetry.space_group_name_H-M   'P 1'
#
loop_
_entity.id
_entity.type
_entity.pdbx_description
1 polymer ?
#
loop_
_entity_poly.entity_id
_entity_poly.type
_entity_poly.pdbx_seq_one_letter_code
_entity_poly.pdbx_strand_id
1 'polypeptide(L)'
;MEAAAQVASNLRPDDRREVEEGHGIPSALLPVLMCHNPSYVYFTVPDGKTAGMAGVGEEGDIWMLCTSDIHRYPITFAREAKRYVDSRPEPLLWNIVDSRNKAHLKLLKFLGFKFLRKLEHGPNNITFIEFCRVRRR
;
A
#
# COMPACT_ATOMS: atom_id res chain seq x y z
N MET A 1 -8.47 -7.68 12.70
CA MET A 1 -7.28 -8.50 13.03
C MET A 1 -7.12 -9.71 12.11
N GLU A 2 -8.18 -10.49 11.92
CA GLU A 2 -8.13 -11.68 11.05
C GLU A 2 -7.83 -11.34 9.59
N ALA A 3 -8.50 -10.34 9.01
CA ALA A 3 -8.25 -9.92 7.63
C ALA A 3 -6.81 -9.42 7.44
N ALA A 4 -6.30 -8.64 8.40
CA ALA A 4 -4.92 -8.17 8.37
C ALA A 4 -3.92 -9.33 8.46
N ALA A 5 -4.21 -10.33 9.29
CA ALA A 5 -3.37 -11.52 9.40
C ALA A 5 -3.37 -12.33 8.09
N GLN A 6 -4.50 -12.43 7.44
CA GLN A 6 -4.61 -13.12 6.14
C GLN A 6 -3.75 -12.44 5.08
N VAL A 7 -3.81 -11.10 5.00
CA VAL A 7 -3.00 -10.34 4.06
C VAL A 7 -1.51 -10.49 4.40
N ALA A 8 -1.15 -10.29 5.67
CA ALA A 8 0.25 -10.36 6.11
C ALA A 8 0.90 -11.73 5.84
N SER A 9 0.11 -12.81 5.98
CA SER A 9 0.61 -14.17 5.74
C SER A 9 0.77 -14.50 4.26
N ASN A 10 0.14 -13.73 3.37
CA ASN A 10 0.07 -14.02 1.94
C ASN A 10 0.52 -12.85 1.06
N LEU A 11 1.38 -11.99 1.56
CA LEU A 11 1.86 -10.82 0.81
C LEU A 11 2.46 -11.22 -0.54
N ARG A 12 2.20 -10.40 -1.56
CA ARG A 12 2.95 -10.48 -2.82
C ARG A 12 4.45 -10.41 -2.52
N PRO A 13 5.28 -11.11 -3.29
CA PRO A 13 6.73 -11.08 -3.04
C PRO A 13 7.31 -9.66 -2.96
N ASP A 14 6.88 -8.75 -3.83
CA ASP A 14 7.39 -7.38 -3.83
C ASP A 14 6.95 -6.59 -2.60
N ASP A 15 5.71 -6.80 -2.13
CA ASP A 15 5.21 -6.12 -0.93
C ASP A 15 5.90 -6.67 0.32
N ARG A 16 6.10 -7.99 0.39
CA ARG A 16 6.85 -8.60 1.49
C ARG A 16 8.28 -8.07 1.54
N ARG A 17 8.94 -7.99 0.40
CA ARG A 17 10.31 -7.48 0.30
C ARG A 17 10.39 -6.02 0.75
N GLU A 18 9.41 -5.20 0.36
CA GLU A 18 9.36 -3.80 0.80
C GLU A 18 9.24 -3.69 2.31
N VAL A 19 8.36 -4.49 2.92
CA VAL A 19 8.16 -4.48 4.37
C VAL A 19 9.40 -5.02 5.10
N GLU A 20 9.87 -6.19 4.71
CA GLU A 20 10.94 -6.90 5.46
C GLU A 20 12.31 -6.32 5.18
N GLU A 21 12.68 -6.12 3.93
CA GLU A 21 13.99 -5.58 3.57
C GLU A 21 14.02 -4.06 3.58
N GLY A 22 12.95 -3.42 3.09
CA GLY A 22 12.89 -1.97 2.97
C GLY A 22 12.65 -1.28 4.30
N HIS A 23 11.60 -1.65 5.01
CA HIS A 23 11.27 -1.03 6.31
C HIS A 23 11.90 -1.76 7.49
N GLY A 24 12.42 -2.97 7.29
CA GLY A 24 13.01 -3.74 8.36
C GLY A 24 12.00 -4.27 9.38
N ILE A 25 10.76 -4.50 8.96
CA ILE A 25 9.67 -4.95 9.82
C ILE A 25 9.34 -6.41 9.48
N PRO A 26 9.35 -7.34 10.47
CA PRO A 26 8.86 -8.68 10.22
C PRO A 26 7.38 -8.65 9.82
N SER A 27 7.02 -9.29 8.70
CA SER A 27 5.65 -9.25 8.19
C SER A 27 4.64 -9.81 9.20
N ALA A 28 5.05 -10.72 10.06
CA ALA A 28 4.19 -11.28 11.11
C ALA A 28 3.70 -10.24 12.12
N LEU A 29 4.37 -9.10 12.25
CA LEU A 29 3.98 -8.02 13.17
C LEU A 29 2.95 -7.08 12.56
N LEU A 30 2.72 -7.13 11.25
CA LEU A 30 1.83 -6.18 10.57
C LEU A 30 0.41 -6.14 11.16
N PRO A 31 -0.23 -7.28 11.50
CA PRO A 31 -1.58 -7.22 12.06
C PRO A 31 -1.64 -6.42 13.36
N VAL A 32 -0.63 -6.55 14.21
CA VAL A 32 -0.56 -5.81 15.49
C VAL A 32 -0.29 -4.33 15.24
N LEU A 33 0.67 -4.02 14.38
CA LEU A 33 1.05 -2.63 14.10
C LEU A 33 -0.06 -1.86 13.38
N MET A 34 -0.86 -2.53 12.59
CA MET A 34 -1.85 -1.91 11.72
C MET A 34 -3.27 -1.90 12.27
N CYS A 35 -3.58 -2.58 13.38
CA CYS A 35 -4.95 -2.78 13.83
C CYS A 35 -5.57 -1.58 14.55
N HIS A 36 -4.85 -0.49 14.77
CA HIS A 36 -5.31 0.62 15.60
C HIS A 36 -5.86 1.82 14.83
N ASN A 37 -5.85 1.78 13.50
CA ASN A 37 -6.29 2.93 12.70
C ASN A 37 -7.68 2.67 12.12
N PRO A 38 -8.70 3.49 12.47
CA PRO A 38 -10.07 3.28 11.99
C PRO A 38 -10.28 3.58 10.50
N SER A 39 -9.29 4.16 9.83
CA SER A 39 -9.39 4.45 8.39
C SER A 39 -9.01 3.27 7.50
N TYR A 40 -8.72 2.11 8.08
CA TYR A 40 -8.33 0.92 7.31
C TYR A 40 -9.48 0.37 6.49
N VAL A 41 -9.16 -0.04 5.25
CA VAL A 41 -10.07 -0.75 4.38
C VAL A 41 -9.42 -2.03 3.88
N TYR A 42 -10.26 -2.99 3.51
CA TYR A 42 -9.81 -4.27 2.98
C TYR A 42 -10.42 -4.47 1.60
N PHE A 43 -9.63 -5.03 0.69
CA PHE A 43 -10.10 -5.42 -0.63
C PHE A 43 -10.34 -6.93 -0.65
N THR A 44 -11.58 -7.32 -0.91
CA THR A 44 -11.97 -8.73 -0.99
C THR A 44 -12.24 -9.09 -2.45
N VAL A 45 -11.60 -10.14 -2.94
CA VAL A 45 -11.83 -10.63 -4.30
C VAL A 45 -13.10 -11.48 -4.36
N PRO A 46 -13.67 -11.71 -5.57
CA PRO A 46 -14.95 -12.42 -5.72
C PRO A 46 -15.01 -13.80 -5.09
N ASP A 47 -13.90 -14.49 -4.91
CA ASP A 47 -13.88 -15.80 -4.23
C ASP A 47 -13.91 -15.71 -2.70
N GLY A 48 -14.03 -14.50 -2.14
CA GLY A 48 -14.16 -14.27 -0.70
C GLY A 48 -12.85 -14.08 0.04
N LYS A 49 -11.71 -14.22 -0.63
CA LYS A 49 -10.40 -14.00 0.02
C LYS A 49 -10.11 -12.51 0.19
N THR A 50 -9.49 -12.16 1.31
CA THR A 50 -8.97 -10.81 1.53
C THR A 50 -7.65 -10.68 0.79
N ALA A 51 -7.62 -9.84 -0.23
CA ALA A 51 -6.48 -9.71 -1.15
C ALA A 51 -5.65 -8.45 -0.93
N GLY A 52 -6.10 -7.55 -0.09
CA GLY A 52 -5.35 -6.33 0.20
C GLY A 52 -5.91 -5.56 1.36
N MET A 53 -5.08 -4.67 1.89
CA MET A 53 -5.48 -3.71 2.90
C MET A 53 -4.79 -2.37 2.65
N ALA A 54 -5.45 -1.30 3.02
CA ALA A 54 -4.94 0.06 2.82
C ALA A 54 -5.42 0.96 3.96
N GLY A 55 -4.68 2.04 4.17
CA GLY A 55 -5.05 3.03 5.17
C GLY A 55 -4.32 4.33 4.95
N VAL A 56 -4.72 5.34 5.72
CA VAL A 56 -4.08 6.65 5.72
C VAL A 56 -3.82 7.03 7.16
N GLY A 57 -2.56 7.36 7.48
CA GLY A 57 -2.17 7.82 8.81
C GLY A 57 -2.55 9.27 9.06
N GLU A 58 -2.31 9.75 10.28
CA GLU A 58 -2.70 11.10 10.71
C GLU A 58 -2.04 12.21 9.89
N GLU A 59 -0.88 11.94 9.31
CA GLU A 59 -0.14 12.93 8.53
C GLU A 59 -0.42 12.83 7.02
N GLY A 60 -1.40 12.03 6.62
CA GLY A 60 -1.71 11.81 5.21
C GLY A 60 -0.85 10.72 4.57
N ASP A 61 -0.10 9.99 5.35
CA ASP A 61 0.75 8.90 4.87
C ASP A 61 -0.11 7.69 4.47
N ILE A 62 -0.30 7.56 3.18
CA ILE A 62 -1.11 6.48 2.60
C ILE A 62 -0.26 5.23 2.36
N TRP A 63 -0.82 4.07 2.66
CA TRP A 63 -0.13 2.79 2.47
C TRP A 63 -1.10 1.73 1.96
N MET A 64 -0.54 0.71 1.32
CA MET A 64 -1.31 -0.43 0.82
C MET A 64 -0.42 -1.66 0.80
N LEU A 65 -1.00 -2.79 1.22
CA LEU A 65 -0.34 -4.10 1.19
C LEU A 65 -1.29 -5.10 0.56
N CYS A 66 -0.78 -5.91 -0.36
CA CYS A 66 -1.60 -6.80 -1.17
C CYS A 66 -1.05 -8.21 -1.21
N THR A 67 -1.95 -9.16 -1.45
CA THR A 67 -1.59 -10.53 -1.83
C THR A 67 -1.52 -10.63 -3.36
N SER A 68 -0.99 -11.76 -3.87
CA SER A 68 -0.95 -11.98 -5.31
C SER A 68 -2.33 -12.19 -5.95
N ASP A 69 -3.37 -12.35 -5.14
CA ASP A 69 -4.74 -12.51 -5.64
C ASP A 69 -5.24 -11.29 -6.43
N ILE A 70 -4.69 -10.10 -6.18
CA ILE A 70 -5.06 -8.90 -6.94
C ILE A 70 -4.75 -9.05 -8.43
N HIS A 71 -3.78 -9.87 -8.80
CA HIS A 71 -3.38 -10.05 -10.20
C HIS A 71 -4.39 -10.85 -11.01
N ARG A 72 -5.34 -11.54 -10.36
CA ARG A 72 -6.43 -12.22 -11.04
C ARG A 72 -7.57 -11.27 -11.41
N TYR A 73 -7.61 -10.09 -10.78
CA TYR A 73 -8.67 -9.09 -10.98
C TYR A 73 -8.08 -7.70 -11.13
N PRO A 74 -7.14 -7.50 -12.09
CA PRO A 74 -6.35 -6.26 -12.12
C PRO A 74 -7.17 -5.00 -12.39
N ILE A 75 -8.18 -5.08 -13.25
CA ILE A 75 -9.02 -3.92 -13.58
C ILE A 75 -9.92 -3.56 -12.41
N THR A 76 -10.55 -4.55 -11.79
CA THR A 76 -11.42 -4.32 -10.63
C THR A 76 -10.60 -3.75 -9.47
N PHE A 77 -9.42 -4.31 -9.23
CA PHE A 77 -8.54 -3.84 -8.18
C PHE A 77 -8.12 -2.38 -8.40
N ALA A 78 -7.64 -2.04 -9.61
CA ALA A 78 -7.21 -0.67 -9.92
C ALA A 78 -8.36 0.33 -9.78
N ARG A 79 -9.56 -0.05 -10.21
CA ARG A 79 -10.75 0.80 -10.11
C ARG A 79 -11.16 1.04 -8.66
N GLU A 80 -11.13 0.01 -7.82
CA GLU A 80 -11.46 0.14 -6.40
C GLU A 80 -10.39 0.96 -5.66
N ALA A 81 -9.13 0.76 -5.98
CA ALA A 81 -8.04 1.57 -5.42
C ALA A 81 -8.22 3.05 -5.78
N LYS A 82 -8.58 3.34 -7.02
CA LYS A 82 -8.83 4.72 -7.45
C LYS A 82 -10.02 5.33 -6.72
N ARG A 83 -11.10 4.57 -6.55
CA ARG A 83 -12.28 5.03 -5.81
C ARG A 83 -11.90 5.37 -4.37
N TYR A 84 -11.11 4.52 -3.72
CA TYR A 84 -10.65 4.77 -2.35
C TYR A 84 -9.84 6.06 -2.26
N VAL A 85 -8.83 6.22 -3.12
CA VAL A 85 -7.96 7.40 -3.10
C VAL A 85 -8.76 8.67 -3.42
N ASP A 86 -9.64 8.63 -4.42
CA ASP A 86 -10.44 9.79 -4.81
C ASP A 86 -11.42 10.22 -3.71
N SER A 87 -11.84 9.29 -2.86
CA SER A 87 -12.78 9.56 -1.76
C SER A 87 -12.11 10.13 -0.51
N ARG A 88 -10.78 10.09 -0.43
CA ARG A 88 -10.08 10.55 0.77
C ARG A 88 -10.14 12.07 0.91
N PRO A 89 -10.42 12.58 2.13
CA PRO A 89 -10.56 14.03 2.37
C PRO A 89 -9.24 14.74 2.58
N GLU A 90 -8.14 14.03 2.82
CA GLU A 90 -6.86 14.65 3.12
C GLU A 90 -6.40 15.56 1.97
N PRO A 91 -5.94 16.78 2.25
CA PRO A 91 -5.46 17.68 1.19
C PRO A 91 -4.17 17.18 0.54
N LEU A 92 -3.39 16.39 1.24
CA LEU A 92 -2.15 15.81 0.75
C LEU A 92 -2.08 14.34 1.17
N LEU A 93 -1.89 13.46 0.20
CA LEU A 93 -1.55 12.05 0.41
C LEU A 93 -0.12 11.85 -0.04
N TRP A 94 0.67 11.14 0.75
CA TRP A 94 2.09 10.92 0.45
C TRP A 94 2.60 9.65 1.10
N ASN A 95 3.70 9.15 0.63
CA ASN A 95 4.51 8.11 1.28
C ASN A 95 5.76 7.86 0.44
N ILE A 96 6.46 6.79 0.76
CA ILE A 96 7.58 6.27 0.00
C ILE A 96 7.28 4.84 -0.44
N VAL A 97 7.83 4.45 -1.58
CA VAL A 97 7.63 3.11 -2.14
C VAL A 97 8.99 2.55 -2.57
N ASP A 98 9.21 1.26 -2.33
CA ASP A 98 10.43 0.57 -2.78
C ASP A 98 10.52 0.67 -4.30
N SER A 99 11.65 1.18 -4.80
CA SER A 99 11.86 1.38 -6.24
C SER A 99 11.81 0.07 -7.05
N ARG A 100 11.95 -1.07 -6.39
CA ARG A 100 11.90 -2.40 -7.02
C ARG A 100 10.46 -2.90 -7.20
N ASN A 101 9.50 -2.29 -6.51
CA ASN A 101 8.08 -2.70 -6.54
C ASN A 101 7.38 -2.10 -7.76
N LYS A 102 7.69 -2.62 -8.94
CA LYS A 102 7.26 -2.05 -10.22
C LYS A 102 5.75 -1.99 -10.39
N ALA A 103 5.04 -3.02 -9.95
CA ALA A 103 3.58 -3.04 -10.03
C ALA A 103 2.96 -1.91 -9.20
N HIS A 104 3.51 -1.65 -8.02
CA HIS A 104 3.04 -0.58 -7.15
C HIS A 104 3.34 0.80 -7.75
N LEU A 105 4.53 0.98 -8.34
CA LEU A 105 4.86 2.23 -9.04
C LEU A 105 3.87 2.52 -10.15
N LYS A 106 3.54 1.49 -10.94
CA LYS A 106 2.58 1.61 -12.03
C LYS A 106 1.18 1.98 -11.53
N LEU A 107 0.76 1.36 -10.44
CA LEU A 107 -0.52 1.65 -9.82
C LEU A 107 -0.57 3.10 -9.31
N LEU A 108 0.47 3.54 -8.61
CA LEU A 108 0.54 4.91 -8.09
C LEU A 108 0.42 5.95 -9.21
N LYS A 109 1.05 5.70 -10.33
CA LYS A 109 0.95 6.57 -11.51
C LYS A 109 -0.48 6.63 -12.04
N PHE A 110 -1.14 5.48 -12.14
CA PHE A 110 -2.55 5.39 -12.54
C PHE A 110 -3.45 6.16 -11.57
N LEU A 111 -3.17 6.10 -10.27
CA LEU A 111 -3.94 6.78 -9.23
C LEU A 111 -3.71 8.30 -9.18
N GLY A 112 -2.81 8.83 -10.01
CA GLY A 112 -2.56 10.26 -10.09
C GLY A 112 -1.49 10.78 -9.14
N PHE A 113 -0.70 9.90 -8.53
CA PHE A 113 0.43 10.33 -7.70
C PHE A 113 1.59 10.79 -8.56
N LYS A 114 2.35 11.76 -8.03
CA LYS A 114 3.59 12.25 -8.64
C LYS A 114 4.77 11.71 -7.85
N PHE A 115 5.81 11.33 -8.55
CA PHE A 115 7.06 10.91 -7.94
C PHE A 115 7.96 12.14 -7.76
N LEU A 116 8.52 12.31 -6.56
CA LEU A 116 9.24 13.51 -6.18
C LEU A 116 10.75 13.32 -6.19
N ARG A 117 11.24 12.33 -5.44
CA ARG A 117 12.68 12.10 -5.30
C ARG A 117 12.96 10.67 -4.90
N LYS A 118 14.20 10.25 -5.13
CA LYS A 118 14.72 8.98 -4.63
C LYS A 118 15.45 9.23 -3.31
N LEU A 119 15.34 8.28 -2.38
CA LEU A 119 16.04 8.33 -1.10
C LEU A 119 16.41 6.92 -0.65
N GLU A 120 17.41 6.81 0.20
CA GLU A 120 17.75 5.56 0.85
C GLU A 120 16.97 5.47 2.16
N HIS A 121 16.44 4.28 2.46
CA HIS A 121 15.57 4.09 3.61
C HIS A 121 15.77 2.73 4.26
N GLY A 122 15.56 2.68 5.57
CA GLY A 122 15.56 1.47 6.36
C GLY A 122 16.95 0.92 6.67
N PRO A 123 17.00 -0.23 7.36
CA PRO A 123 18.27 -0.79 7.85
C PRO A 123 19.20 -1.27 6.73
N ASN A 124 18.68 -1.53 5.54
CA ASN A 124 19.45 -2.03 4.41
C ASN A 124 19.71 -0.96 3.34
N ASN A 125 19.41 0.30 3.62
CA ASN A 125 19.62 1.43 2.68
C ASN A 125 19.05 1.15 1.29
N ILE A 126 17.83 0.65 1.24
CA ILE A 126 17.13 0.36 -0.02
C ILE A 126 16.67 1.68 -0.66
N THR A 127 16.77 1.78 -1.98
CA THR A 127 16.28 2.94 -2.70
C THR A 127 14.76 2.95 -2.75
N PHE A 128 14.17 3.99 -2.16
CA PHE A 128 12.74 4.27 -2.20
C PHE A 128 12.47 5.50 -3.04
N ILE A 129 11.25 5.65 -3.50
CA ILE A 129 10.79 6.82 -4.24
C ILE A 129 9.67 7.47 -3.44
N GLU A 130 9.84 8.76 -3.16
CA GLU A 130 8.80 9.54 -2.49
C GLU A 130 7.73 9.94 -3.50
N PHE A 131 6.46 9.82 -3.10
CA PHE A 131 5.34 10.17 -3.97
C PHE A 131 4.31 10.99 -3.20
N CYS A 132 3.52 11.78 -3.93
CA CYS A 132 2.45 12.55 -3.33
C CYS A 132 1.33 12.80 -4.33
N ARG A 133 0.15 13.11 -3.77
CA ARG A 133 -1.00 13.57 -4.53
C ARG A 133 -1.68 14.68 -3.75
N VAL A 134 -1.82 15.85 -4.37
CA VAL A 134 -2.53 16.98 -3.79
C VAL A 134 -3.99 16.91 -4.24
N ARG A 135 -4.91 17.01 -3.30
CA ARG A 135 -6.33 17.01 -3.62
C ARG A 135 -6.72 18.34 -4.24
N ARG A 136 -7.34 18.27 -5.42
CA ARG A 136 -7.89 19.45 -6.07
C ARG A 136 -9.32 19.68 -5.59
N ARG A 137 -9.67 20.93 -5.44
CA ARG A 137 -11.04 21.35 -5.17
C ARG A 137 -11.79 21.58 -6.48
#